data_4c0efc4c44fdb486e4e0c45b0a7c9b69
#
_entry.id   4c0efc4c44fdb486e4e0c45b0a7c9b69
#
_cell.length_a   1.000
_cell.length_b   1.000
_cell.length_c   1.000
_cell.angle_alpha   90.00
_cell.angle_beta   90.00
_cell.angle_gamma   90.00
#
_symmetry.space_group_name_H-M   'P 1'
#
loop_
_entity.id
_entity.type
_entity.pdbx_description
1 polymer ?
#
loop_
_entity_poly.entity_id
_entity_poly.type
_entity_poly.pdbx_seq_one_letter_code
_entity_poly.pdbx_strand_id
1 'polypeptide(L)'
;MSNGRNTLDSIHRGIQRCLKCRLHETREHAVPGEGPADARCMFIGEAPGAKEDECGRPFVGMAGDFLHDLLDDGGIERTAIYITSGIKGRPPDNRNPRKDELETRI
;
A
#
# COMPACT_ATOMS: atom_id res chain seq x y z
N MET A 1 -9.23 -4.68 -25.86
CA MET A 1 -9.60 -5.24 -24.55
C MET A 1 -8.66 -4.65 -23.49
N SER A 2 -9.23 -4.03 -22.50
CA SER A 2 -8.38 -3.52 -21.42
C SER A 2 -7.91 -4.70 -20.58
N ASN A 3 -6.70 -4.64 -20.08
CA ASN A 3 -6.19 -5.63 -19.14
C ASN A 3 -6.11 -5.01 -17.75
N GLY A 4 -6.15 -5.85 -16.73
CA GLY A 4 -6.11 -5.38 -15.34
C GLY A 4 -4.85 -4.59 -15.02
N ARG A 5 -3.73 -4.89 -15.68
CA ARG A 5 -2.47 -4.19 -15.46
C ARG A 5 -2.56 -2.72 -15.86
N ASN A 6 -3.12 -2.42 -17.03
CA ASN A 6 -3.27 -1.03 -17.47
C ASN A 6 -4.17 -0.23 -16.54
N THR A 7 -5.27 -0.85 -16.07
CA THR A 7 -6.18 -0.21 -15.13
C THR A 7 -5.49 0.00 -13.78
N LEU A 8 -4.78 -1.00 -13.29
CA LEU A 8 -4.06 -0.93 -12.01
C LEU A 8 -2.98 0.15 -12.05
N ASP A 9 -2.20 0.21 -13.15
CA ASP A 9 -1.16 1.24 -13.29
C ASP A 9 -1.76 2.64 -13.28
N SER A 10 -2.92 2.83 -13.89
CA SER A 10 -3.63 4.09 -13.86
C SER A 10 -4.03 4.48 -12.45
N ILE A 11 -4.55 3.53 -11.67
CA ILE A 11 -4.90 3.73 -10.26
C ILE A 11 -3.66 4.09 -9.46
N HIS A 12 -2.56 3.38 -9.66
CA HIS A 12 -1.30 3.65 -8.97
C HIS A 12 -0.80 5.07 -9.23
N ARG A 13 -0.87 5.53 -10.48
CA ARG A 13 -0.46 6.90 -10.83
C ARG A 13 -1.35 7.93 -10.14
N GLY A 14 -2.65 7.66 -10.08
CA GLY A 14 -3.59 8.53 -9.37
C GLY A 14 -3.28 8.62 -7.88
N ILE A 15 -2.94 7.50 -7.26
CA ILE A 15 -2.56 7.45 -5.84
C ILE A 15 -1.28 8.25 -5.60
N GLN A 16 -0.28 8.10 -6.47
CA GLN A 16 0.99 8.81 -6.34
C GLN A 16 0.83 10.33 -6.39
N ARG A 17 -0.20 10.81 -7.07
CA ARG A 17 -0.50 12.24 -7.23
C ARG A 17 -1.61 12.74 -6.33
N CYS A 18 -2.14 11.88 -5.45
CA CYS A 18 -3.32 12.21 -4.66
C CYS A 18 -3.05 13.31 -3.63
N LEU A 19 -3.90 14.33 -3.62
CA LEU A 19 -3.83 15.45 -2.68
C LEU A 19 -5.14 15.60 -1.90
N LYS A 20 -5.95 14.54 -1.82
CA LYS A 20 -7.32 14.63 -1.29
C LYS A 20 -7.41 14.78 0.21
N CYS A 21 -6.41 14.31 0.95
CA CYS A 21 -6.42 14.43 2.40
C CYS A 21 -5.11 15.05 2.89
N ARG A 22 -5.08 15.41 4.17
CA ARG A 22 -3.92 16.09 4.76
C ARG A 22 -2.63 15.29 4.73
N LEU A 23 -2.69 13.98 4.55
CA LEU A 23 -1.49 13.14 4.60
C LEU A 23 -0.51 13.45 3.48
N HIS A 24 -0.95 14.04 2.37
CA HIS A 24 -0.05 14.43 1.29
C HIS A 24 0.96 15.51 1.73
N GLU A 25 0.65 16.26 2.79
CA GLU A 25 1.50 17.36 3.26
C GLU A 25 2.73 16.87 4.03
N THR A 26 2.65 15.68 4.64
CA THR A 26 3.71 15.18 5.52
C THR A 26 4.39 13.92 5.02
N ARG A 27 3.79 13.19 4.07
CA ARG A 27 4.39 11.97 3.53
C ARG A 27 5.51 12.30 2.55
N GLU A 28 6.52 11.43 2.48
CA GLU A 28 7.54 11.51 1.42
C GLU A 28 7.01 10.92 0.12
N HIS A 29 6.37 9.74 0.21
CA HIS A 29 5.83 9.03 -0.95
C HIS A 29 4.45 8.48 -0.64
N ALA A 30 3.56 8.48 -1.62
CA ALA A 30 2.38 7.66 -1.56
C ALA A 30 2.79 6.19 -1.75
N VAL A 31 2.02 5.30 -1.13
CA VAL A 31 2.29 3.85 -1.20
C VAL A 31 1.07 3.17 -1.80
N PRO A 32 1.02 3.05 -3.14
CA PRO A 32 -0.18 2.51 -3.78
C PRO A 32 -0.39 1.02 -3.55
N GLY A 33 0.64 0.23 -3.66
CA GLY A 33 0.56 -1.21 -3.56
C GLY A 33 1.42 -1.86 -4.61
N GLU A 34 1.60 -3.18 -4.53
CA GLU A 34 2.37 -3.91 -5.53
C GLU A 34 1.92 -5.36 -5.63
N GLY A 35 2.11 -5.93 -6.81
CA GLY A 35 1.78 -7.30 -7.09
C GLY A 35 1.06 -7.44 -8.43
N PRO A 36 0.77 -8.68 -8.85
CA PRO A 36 0.10 -8.92 -10.11
C PRO A 36 -1.36 -8.45 -10.07
N ALA A 37 -1.83 -7.91 -11.19
CA ALA A 37 -3.21 -7.44 -11.30
C ALA A 37 -4.23 -8.57 -11.20
N ASP A 38 -3.84 -9.79 -11.51
CA ASP A 38 -4.69 -10.97 -11.47
C ASP A 38 -4.42 -11.85 -10.25
N ALA A 39 -3.82 -11.30 -9.21
CA ALA A 39 -3.53 -12.06 -7.99
C ALA A 39 -4.81 -12.64 -7.38
N ARG A 40 -4.74 -13.88 -6.90
CA ARG A 40 -5.87 -14.53 -6.24
C ARG A 40 -6.02 -14.12 -4.78
N CYS A 41 -4.98 -13.53 -4.21
CA CYS A 41 -4.95 -13.14 -2.81
C CYS A 41 -4.46 -11.72 -2.70
N MET A 42 -5.09 -10.94 -1.82
CA MET A 42 -4.70 -9.57 -1.53
C MET A 42 -4.50 -9.42 -0.03
N PHE A 43 -3.38 -8.83 0.34
CA PHE A 43 -3.13 -8.41 1.73
C PHE A 43 -3.35 -6.92 1.84
N ILE A 44 -4.14 -6.52 2.84
CA ILE A 44 -4.46 -5.11 3.07
C ILE A 44 -4.05 -4.75 4.49
N GLY A 45 -3.04 -3.89 4.62
CA GLY A 45 -2.64 -3.34 5.90
C GLY A 45 -3.42 -2.06 6.21
N GLU A 46 -3.11 -1.44 7.34
CA GLU A 46 -3.79 -0.22 7.76
C GLU A 46 -3.22 1.01 7.05
N ALA A 47 -1.92 1.26 7.19
CA ALA A 47 -1.28 2.45 6.66
C ALA A 47 0.22 2.23 6.53
N PRO A 48 0.90 3.00 5.67
CA PRO A 48 2.37 2.93 5.57
C PRO A 48 3.06 3.42 6.84
N GLY A 49 4.16 2.76 7.19
CA GLY A 49 5.08 3.23 8.22
C GLY A 49 6.23 4.02 7.61
N ALA A 50 7.30 4.24 8.41
CA ALA A 50 8.43 5.06 7.99
C ALA A 50 9.17 4.46 6.78
N LYS A 51 9.42 3.16 6.79
CA LYS A 51 10.13 2.51 5.68
C LYS A 51 9.33 2.54 4.39
N GLU A 52 8.02 2.30 4.49
CA GLU A 52 7.12 2.35 3.33
C GLU A 52 7.06 3.75 2.75
N ASP A 53 6.95 4.77 3.61
CA ASP A 53 6.93 6.16 3.19
C ASP A 53 8.23 6.56 2.49
N GLU A 54 9.35 6.07 3.00
CA GLU A 54 10.68 6.36 2.45
C GLU A 54 10.86 5.81 1.04
N CYS A 55 10.39 4.60 0.77
CA CYS A 55 10.63 3.94 -0.52
C CYS A 55 9.40 3.84 -1.42
N GLY A 56 8.21 4.16 -0.94
CA GLY A 56 6.98 4.08 -1.73
C GLY A 56 6.46 2.67 -1.97
N ARG A 57 6.93 1.68 -1.20
CA ARG A 57 6.52 0.28 -1.34
C ARG A 57 5.83 -0.23 -0.08
N PRO A 58 4.80 -1.09 -0.21
CA PRO A 58 4.10 -1.63 0.96
C PRO A 58 4.90 -2.72 1.66
N PHE A 59 4.72 -2.84 2.96
CA PHE A 59 5.24 -3.94 3.77
C PHE A 59 6.74 -4.20 3.58
N VAL A 60 7.55 -3.16 3.74
CA VAL A 60 9.02 -3.26 3.65
C VAL A 60 9.71 -3.02 4.99
N GLY A 61 8.96 -2.69 6.05
CA GLY A 61 9.48 -2.52 7.39
C GLY A 61 9.33 -3.80 8.22
N MET A 62 9.23 -3.64 9.55
CA MET A 62 9.14 -4.76 10.48
C MET A 62 7.92 -5.64 10.23
N ALA A 63 6.76 -5.04 9.99
CA ALA A 63 5.56 -5.80 9.65
C ALA A 63 5.71 -6.55 8.34
N GLY A 64 6.48 -6.00 7.40
CA GLY A 64 6.79 -6.67 6.15
C GLY A 64 7.65 -7.90 6.34
N ASP A 65 8.63 -7.83 7.24
CA ASP A 65 9.46 -9.00 7.57
C ASP A 65 8.61 -10.12 8.17
N PHE A 66 7.69 -9.77 9.05
CA PHE A 66 6.75 -10.73 9.64
C PHE A 66 5.86 -11.37 8.56
N LEU A 67 5.37 -10.55 7.64
CA LEU A 67 4.56 -11.05 6.52
C LEU A 67 5.37 -12.02 5.65
N HIS A 68 6.62 -11.69 5.36
CA HIS A 68 7.50 -12.59 4.59
C HIS A 68 7.66 -13.94 5.27
N ASP A 69 7.87 -13.95 6.59
CA ASP A 69 8.01 -15.19 7.33
C ASP A 69 6.74 -16.03 7.25
N LEU A 70 5.57 -15.41 7.39
CA LEU A 70 4.29 -16.11 7.27
C LEU A 70 4.09 -16.69 5.88
N LEU A 71 4.45 -15.94 4.83
CA LEU A 71 4.33 -16.41 3.45
C LEU A 71 5.26 -17.58 3.19
N ASP A 72 6.50 -17.51 3.69
CA ASP A 72 7.47 -18.59 3.54
C ASP A 72 6.99 -19.85 4.23
N ASP A 73 6.46 -19.74 5.44
CA ASP A 73 5.90 -20.88 6.18
C ASP A 73 4.74 -21.53 5.41
N GLY A 74 3.94 -20.73 4.73
CA GLY A 74 2.82 -21.21 3.93
C GLY A 74 3.19 -21.64 2.52
N GLY A 75 4.45 -21.50 2.13
CA GLY A 75 4.87 -21.83 0.76
C GLY A 75 4.37 -20.87 -0.30
N ILE A 76 4.07 -19.62 0.08
CA ILE A 76 3.53 -18.61 -0.83
C ILE A 76 4.60 -17.56 -1.10
N GLU A 77 4.84 -17.29 -2.39
CA GLU A 77 5.77 -16.23 -2.76
C GLU A 77 5.09 -14.86 -2.71
N ARG A 78 5.79 -13.87 -2.18
CA ARG A 78 5.27 -12.51 -2.11
C ARG A 78 4.86 -11.97 -3.50
N THR A 79 5.60 -12.32 -4.53
CA THR A 79 5.33 -11.87 -5.89
C THR A 79 4.04 -12.45 -6.49
N ALA A 80 3.44 -13.45 -5.84
CA ALA A 80 2.19 -14.05 -6.30
C ALA A 80 0.95 -13.38 -5.71
N ILE A 81 1.11 -12.46 -4.75
CA ILE A 81 0.00 -11.79 -4.09
C ILE A 81 0.05 -10.28 -4.37
N TYR A 82 -1.10 -9.62 -4.24
CA TYR A 82 -1.16 -8.16 -4.29
C TYR A 82 -1.20 -7.63 -2.86
N ILE A 83 -0.32 -6.67 -2.56
CA ILE A 83 -0.14 -6.12 -1.22
C ILE A 83 -0.39 -4.62 -1.26
N THR A 84 -1.26 -4.13 -0.38
CA THR A 84 -1.53 -2.71 -0.26
C THR A 84 -1.96 -2.37 1.16
N SER A 85 -2.37 -1.15 1.40
CA SER A 85 -2.94 -0.72 2.68
C SER A 85 -4.18 0.11 2.46
N GLY A 86 -5.03 0.20 3.47
CA GLY A 86 -6.27 0.97 3.37
C GLY A 86 -6.01 2.45 3.16
N ILE A 87 -4.95 2.97 3.79
CA ILE A 87 -4.49 4.34 3.61
C ILE A 87 -3.21 4.30 2.78
N LYS A 88 -3.08 5.20 1.81
CA LYS A 88 -1.95 5.19 0.87
C LYS A 88 -0.85 6.19 1.23
N GLY A 89 -0.99 6.90 2.34
CA GLY A 89 0.02 7.83 2.84
C GLY A 89 0.27 7.59 4.31
N ARG A 90 1.52 7.81 4.74
CA ARG A 90 1.90 7.62 6.14
C ARG A 90 1.29 8.71 7.02
N PRO A 91 0.52 8.35 8.07
CA PRO A 91 0.15 9.34 9.08
C PRO A 91 1.37 9.83 9.87
N PRO A 92 1.41 11.12 10.27
CA PRO A 92 2.54 11.64 11.05
C PRO A 92 2.78 10.80 12.31
N ASP A 93 4.04 10.49 12.58
CA ASP A 93 4.48 9.72 13.76
C ASP A 93 3.80 8.36 13.89
N ASN A 94 3.40 7.77 12.75
CA ASN A 94 2.73 6.46 12.69
C ASN A 94 1.47 6.37 13.55
N ARG A 95 0.80 7.51 13.77
CA ARG A 95 -0.48 7.49 14.50
C ARG A 95 -1.55 6.73 13.72
N ASN A 96 -2.63 6.35 14.38
CA ASN A 96 -3.75 5.74 13.68
C ASN A 96 -4.37 6.73 12.69
N PRO A 97 -4.83 6.27 11.51
CA PRO A 97 -5.51 7.14 10.58
C PRO A 97 -6.76 7.77 11.20
N ARG A 98 -7.03 9.02 10.85
CA ARG A 98 -8.23 9.72 11.29
C ARG A 98 -9.41 9.37 10.39
N LYS A 99 -10.60 9.65 10.87
CA LYS A 99 -11.82 9.31 10.15
C LYS A 99 -11.87 9.93 8.75
N ASP A 100 -11.50 11.20 8.63
CA ASP A 100 -11.49 11.89 7.33
C ASP A 100 -10.47 11.29 6.36
N GLU A 101 -9.35 10.81 6.88
CA GLU A 101 -8.31 10.15 6.08
C GLU A 101 -8.79 8.80 5.56
N LEU A 102 -9.52 8.06 6.40
CA LEU A 102 -10.12 6.79 6.00
C LEU A 102 -11.23 6.98 4.96
N GLU A 103 -12.05 8.00 5.12
CA GLU A 103 -13.14 8.30 4.19
C GLU A 103 -12.61 8.70 2.82
N THR A 104 -11.50 9.41 2.77
CA THR A 104 -10.91 9.92 1.53
C THR A 104 -10.36 8.80 0.64
N ARG A 105 -10.00 7.65 1.23
CA ARG A 105 -9.42 6.54 0.47
C ARG A 105 -10.37 5.95 -0.58
N ILE A 106 -11.63 6.20 -0.42
CA ILE A 106 -12.67 5.74 -1.37
C ILE A 106 -12.83 6.77 -2.51
#